data_54b5de1e09f6dfe08432f6920cdf5c88
#
_entry.id   54b5de1e09f6dfe08432f6920cdf5c88
#
_cell.length_a   1.000
_cell.length_b   1.000
_cell.length_c   1.000
_cell.angle_alpha   90.00
_cell.angle_beta   90.00
_cell.angle_gamma   90.00
#
_symmetry.space_group_name_H-M   'P 1'
#
loop_
_entity.id
_entity.type
_entity.pdbx_description
1 polymer ?
#
loop_
_entity_poly.entity_id
_entity_poly.type
_entity_poly.pdbx_seq_one_letter_code
_entity_poly.pdbx_strand_id
1 'polypeptide(L)'
;MKTKILFATRNPGKSEEFVAAFRNFDPQISIISLADLNYQIPDCVETGVTFEQNALLKVRHTRRYLRGNDKNLIIIADDSGMEIEALNGEPGVFTRRWNGHEMSDREIVDYCLKKLENKTSRRAQYKTCLAVNFPDGRENVIFGENSGVILTEPREESRLKGMPFRELFFVPELDMMFHEVRKLPKSMRSGYQLGHEIAIEKCATLIEEHAMLRSSTVV
;
A
#
# COMPACT_ATOMS: atom_id res chain seq x y z
N MET A 1 10.09 -5.17 25.62
CA MET A 1 9.13 -4.05 25.42
C MET A 1 8.37 -4.30 24.12
N LYS A 2 7.07 -4.04 24.08
CA LYS A 2 6.32 -4.14 22.83
C LYS A 2 6.82 -3.09 21.83
N THR A 3 7.17 -3.52 20.61
CA THR A 3 7.52 -2.58 19.54
C THR A 3 6.26 -1.83 19.12
N LYS A 4 6.29 -0.49 19.23
CA LYS A 4 5.17 0.38 18.86
C LYS A 4 5.44 1.04 17.52
N ILE A 5 4.52 0.88 16.58
CA ILE A 5 4.61 1.38 15.21
C ILE A 5 3.50 2.39 14.97
N LEU A 6 3.83 3.51 14.33
CA LEU A 6 2.87 4.47 13.81
C LEU A 6 2.66 4.22 12.32
N PHE A 7 1.46 3.78 11.94
CA PHE A 7 1.08 3.73 10.54
C PHE A 7 0.52 5.08 10.09
N ALA A 8 1.27 5.76 9.22
CA ALA A 8 1.00 7.12 8.78
C ALA A 8 -0.11 7.17 7.71
N THR A 9 -1.29 6.71 8.08
CA THR A 9 -2.50 6.75 7.24
C THR A 9 -3.66 7.38 7.97
N ARG A 10 -4.56 8.01 7.22
CA ARG A 10 -5.88 8.49 7.69
C ARG A 10 -7.03 7.66 7.14
N ASN A 11 -6.73 6.67 6.30
CA ASN A 11 -7.74 5.76 5.79
C ASN A 11 -7.98 4.64 6.80
N PRO A 12 -9.18 4.58 7.47
CA PRO A 12 -9.47 3.58 8.48
C PRO A 12 -9.38 2.15 7.94
N GLY A 13 -9.88 1.92 6.72
CA GLY A 13 -9.85 0.59 6.10
C GLY A 13 -8.43 0.09 5.85
N LYS A 14 -7.52 0.96 5.39
CA LYS A 14 -6.09 0.61 5.27
C LYS A 14 -5.47 0.33 6.64
N SER A 15 -5.82 1.13 7.65
CA SER A 15 -5.32 0.93 9.01
C SER A 15 -5.74 -0.44 9.56
N GLU A 16 -7.01 -0.80 9.43
CA GLU A 16 -7.53 -2.09 9.90
C GLU A 16 -6.87 -3.28 9.21
N GLU A 17 -6.75 -3.24 7.88
CA GLU A 17 -6.06 -4.29 7.10
C GLU A 17 -4.60 -4.44 7.56
N PHE A 18 -3.90 -3.33 7.73
CA PHE A 18 -2.50 -3.30 8.11
C PHE A 18 -2.30 -3.85 9.53
N VAL A 19 -3.13 -3.42 10.47
CA VAL A 19 -3.13 -3.92 11.85
C VAL A 19 -3.40 -5.42 11.89
N ALA A 20 -4.40 -5.89 11.14
CA ALA A 20 -4.74 -7.32 11.09
C ALA A 20 -3.58 -8.17 10.54
N ALA A 21 -2.95 -7.71 9.45
CA ALA A 21 -1.84 -8.43 8.84
C ALA A 21 -0.60 -8.48 9.75
N PHE A 22 -0.24 -7.39 10.42
CA PHE A 22 0.86 -7.38 11.38
C PHE A 22 0.60 -8.24 12.61
N ARG A 23 -0.62 -8.26 13.13
CA ARG A 23 -1.00 -9.13 14.25
C ARG A 23 -0.88 -10.62 13.94
N ASN A 24 -1.14 -10.99 12.69
CA ASN A 24 -0.96 -12.36 12.22
C ASN A 24 0.52 -12.76 12.12
N PHE A 25 1.42 -11.80 11.93
CA PHE A 25 2.86 -12.02 11.86
C PHE A 25 3.49 -12.02 13.27
N ASP A 26 3.29 -10.97 14.04
CA ASP A 26 3.78 -10.86 15.42
C ASP A 26 2.75 -10.17 16.33
N PRO A 27 2.11 -10.94 17.24
CA PRO A 27 1.13 -10.39 18.20
C PRO A 27 1.73 -9.37 19.20
N GLN A 28 3.05 -9.29 19.32
CA GLN A 28 3.72 -8.35 20.23
C GLN A 28 3.89 -6.96 19.62
N ILE A 29 3.75 -6.82 18.31
CA ILE A 29 3.75 -5.52 17.64
C ILE A 29 2.44 -4.78 17.96
N SER A 30 2.56 -3.54 18.41
CA SER A 30 1.44 -2.63 18.62
C SER A 30 1.45 -1.55 17.54
N ILE A 31 0.38 -1.48 16.76
CA ILE A 31 0.23 -0.48 15.70
C ILE A 31 -0.79 0.56 16.15
N ILE A 32 -0.42 1.82 15.96
CA ILE A 32 -1.29 2.98 16.09
C ILE A 32 -1.37 3.71 14.75
N SER A 33 -2.46 4.44 14.53
CA SER A 33 -2.67 5.31 13.38
C SER A 33 -2.41 6.78 13.74
N LEU A 34 -2.48 7.66 12.74
CA LEU A 34 -2.42 9.11 12.99
C LEU A 34 -3.59 9.61 13.85
N ALA A 35 -4.74 8.92 13.82
CA ALA A 35 -5.91 9.28 14.61
C ALA A 35 -5.74 8.99 16.12
N ASP A 36 -4.80 8.10 16.47
CA ASP A 36 -4.53 7.72 17.86
C ASP A 36 -3.58 8.68 18.58
N LEU A 37 -3.02 9.65 17.86
CA LEU A 37 -2.20 10.71 18.44
C LEU A 37 -3.08 11.78 19.11
N ASN A 38 -2.61 12.34 20.21
CA ASN A 38 -3.31 13.43 20.94
C ASN A 38 -3.08 14.82 20.33
N TYR A 39 -2.53 14.88 19.14
CA TYR A 39 -2.29 16.09 18.34
C TYR A 39 -2.45 15.78 16.86
N GLN A 40 -2.75 16.81 16.06
CA GLN A 40 -2.88 16.65 14.62
C GLN A 40 -1.54 16.79 13.90
N ILE A 41 -1.34 15.92 12.90
CA ILE A 41 -0.29 16.06 11.90
C ILE A 41 -0.96 16.63 10.64
N PRO A 42 -0.42 17.70 10.01
CA PRO A 42 -0.96 18.24 8.76
C PRO A 42 -0.98 17.20 7.64
N ASP A 43 -1.77 17.46 6.60
CA ASP A 43 -1.78 16.60 5.40
C ASP A 43 -0.43 16.65 4.69
N CYS A 44 0.04 15.48 4.27
CA CYS A 44 1.22 15.36 3.43
C CYS A 44 0.84 15.63 1.98
N VAL A 45 1.50 16.60 1.36
CA VAL A 45 1.34 16.84 -0.09
C VAL A 45 2.19 15.81 -0.83
N GLU A 46 1.54 14.92 -1.57
CA GLU A 46 2.18 13.87 -2.35
C GLU A 46 2.60 14.42 -3.72
N THR A 47 3.87 14.80 -3.82
CA THR A 47 4.48 15.37 -5.04
C THR A 47 5.38 14.38 -5.78
N GLY A 48 5.48 13.15 -5.27
CA GLY A 48 6.29 12.10 -5.88
C GLY A 48 5.72 11.62 -7.21
N VAL A 49 6.60 11.13 -8.07
CA VAL A 49 6.24 10.53 -9.36
C VAL A 49 6.31 9.00 -9.32
N THR A 50 6.69 8.43 -8.19
CA THR A 50 6.69 6.98 -7.92
C THR A 50 6.05 6.69 -6.56
N PHE A 51 5.58 5.44 -6.38
CA PHE A 51 5.06 4.98 -5.08
C PHE A 51 6.10 5.11 -3.95
N GLU A 52 7.36 4.79 -4.25
CA GLU A 52 8.47 4.94 -3.32
C GLU A 52 8.61 6.39 -2.83
N GLN A 53 8.63 7.35 -3.77
CA GLN A 53 8.77 8.76 -3.42
C GLN A 53 7.63 9.23 -2.53
N ASN A 54 6.38 8.87 -2.85
CA ASN A 54 5.23 9.27 -2.03
C ASN A 54 5.22 8.58 -0.66
N ALA A 55 5.55 7.30 -0.57
CA ALA A 55 5.66 6.60 0.70
C ALA A 55 6.75 7.24 1.59
N LEU A 56 7.93 7.55 1.02
CA LEU A 56 9.01 8.25 1.73
C LEU A 56 8.61 9.67 2.14
N LEU A 57 7.92 10.42 1.29
CA LEU A 57 7.39 11.74 1.64
C LEU A 57 6.48 11.66 2.87
N LYS A 58 5.58 10.68 2.92
CA LYS A 58 4.65 10.47 4.04
C LYS A 58 5.38 10.18 5.36
N VAL A 59 6.36 9.28 5.39
CA VAL A 59 7.09 8.97 6.63
C VAL A 59 7.94 10.14 7.10
N ARG A 60 8.63 10.83 6.18
CA ARG A 60 9.45 12.02 6.47
C ARG A 60 8.60 13.18 6.97
N HIS A 61 7.45 13.40 6.33
CA HIS A 61 6.49 14.40 6.77
C HIS A 61 6.02 14.09 8.18
N THR A 62 5.54 12.87 8.44
CA THR A 62 5.08 12.45 9.76
C THR A 62 6.17 12.63 10.81
N ARG A 63 7.41 12.21 10.55
CA ARG A 63 8.55 12.34 11.46
C ARG A 63 8.77 13.77 11.95
N ARG A 64 8.61 14.77 11.08
CA ARG A 64 8.82 16.19 11.42
C ARG A 64 7.84 16.71 12.46
N TYR A 65 6.62 16.15 12.51
CA TYR A 65 5.55 16.60 13.40
C TYR A 65 5.43 15.78 14.68
N LEU A 66 6.17 14.66 14.83
CA LEU A 66 6.13 13.87 16.07
C LEU A 66 6.67 14.65 17.25
N ARG A 67 6.00 14.46 18.42
CA ARG A 67 6.28 15.20 19.66
C ARG A 67 6.64 14.24 20.80
N GLY A 68 7.46 14.74 21.73
CA GLY A 68 7.79 14.02 22.96
C GLY A 68 8.26 12.59 22.70
N ASN A 69 7.67 11.65 23.39
CA ASN A 69 8.00 10.23 23.30
C ASN A 69 7.64 9.59 21.96
N ASP A 70 6.71 10.18 21.19
CA ASP A 70 6.32 9.65 19.89
C ASP A 70 7.45 9.75 18.85
N LYS A 71 8.47 10.60 19.09
CA LYS A 71 9.70 10.64 18.29
C LYS A 71 10.46 9.31 18.25
N ASN A 72 10.20 8.43 19.21
CA ASN A 72 10.82 7.11 19.28
C ASN A 72 10.02 6.02 18.52
N LEU A 73 8.88 6.37 17.90
CA LEU A 73 8.09 5.44 17.13
C LEU A 73 8.78 5.09 15.79
N ILE A 74 8.66 3.84 15.38
CA ILE A 74 8.88 3.44 13.98
C ILE A 74 7.68 3.95 13.20
N ILE A 75 7.92 4.61 12.07
CA ILE A 75 6.86 5.11 11.20
C ILE A 75 6.82 4.26 9.95
N ILE A 76 5.62 3.83 9.56
CA ILE A 76 5.38 3.17 8.28
C ILE A 76 4.34 3.98 7.52
N ALA A 77 4.54 4.15 6.22
CA ALA A 77 3.54 4.69 5.31
C ALA A 77 3.45 3.83 4.06
N ASP A 78 2.26 3.76 3.48
CA ASP A 78 2.03 3.09 2.21
C ASP A 78 1.75 4.08 1.07
N ASP A 79 2.18 3.68 -0.12
CA ASP A 79 1.63 4.18 -1.37
C ASP A 79 1.40 3.01 -2.32
N SER A 80 0.25 2.95 -2.97
CA SER A 80 -0.16 1.77 -3.72
C SER A 80 -1.01 2.16 -4.93
N GLY A 81 -0.89 1.40 -5.99
CA GLY A 81 -1.68 1.65 -7.18
C GLY A 81 -1.48 0.61 -8.28
N MET A 82 -2.06 0.91 -9.43
CA MET A 82 -2.05 0.05 -10.59
C MET A 82 -0.99 0.50 -11.58
N GLU A 83 -0.19 -0.45 -12.07
CA GLU A 83 0.70 -0.27 -13.23
C GLU A 83 0.28 -1.20 -14.35
N ILE A 84 0.12 -0.66 -15.58
CA ILE A 84 -0.32 -1.42 -16.75
C ILE A 84 0.84 -1.48 -17.75
N GLU A 85 1.28 -2.70 -18.08
CA GLU A 85 2.45 -2.95 -18.93
C GLU A 85 2.37 -2.22 -20.29
N ALA A 86 1.25 -2.40 -21.00
CA ALA A 86 1.03 -1.81 -22.32
C ALA A 86 0.94 -0.28 -22.32
N LEU A 87 0.87 0.34 -21.14
CA LEU A 87 0.81 1.78 -20.92
C LEU A 87 2.08 2.30 -20.21
N ASN A 88 3.19 1.55 -20.27
CA ASN A 88 4.48 1.89 -19.66
C ASN A 88 4.36 2.21 -18.15
N GLY A 89 3.54 1.48 -17.43
CA GLY A 89 3.32 1.64 -15.99
C GLY A 89 2.25 2.65 -15.60
N GLU A 90 1.61 3.32 -16.56
CA GLU A 90 0.47 4.19 -16.22
C GLU A 90 -0.71 3.35 -15.67
N PRO A 91 -1.54 3.90 -14.78
CA PRO A 91 -1.50 5.25 -14.23
C PRO A 91 -0.50 5.47 -13.08
N GLY A 92 0.00 4.41 -12.43
CA GLY A 92 0.89 4.54 -11.27
C GLY A 92 0.27 5.42 -10.18
N VAL A 93 1.05 6.35 -9.67
CA VAL A 93 0.64 7.32 -8.62
C VAL A 93 -0.39 8.35 -9.11
N PHE A 94 -0.60 8.45 -10.42
CA PHE A 94 -1.48 9.48 -11.01
C PHE A 94 -2.92 8.99 -11.23
N THR A 95 -3.32 7.84 -10.67
CA THR A 95 -4.64 7.26 -10.92
C THR A 95 -5.78 8.28 -10.89
N ARG A 96 -5.86 9.12 -9.87
CA ARG A 96 -6.91 10.15 -9.74
C ARG A 96 -6.76 11.35 -10.68
N ARG A 97 -5.60 11.52 -11.26
CA ARG A 97 -5.24 12.65 -12.14
C ARG A 97 -4.65 12.16 -13.46
N TRP A 98 -5.05 10.96 -13.89
CA TRP A 98 -4.45 10.27 -15.04
C TRP A 98 -4.54 11.03 -16.35
N ASN A 99 -5.62 11.79 -16.55
CA ASN A 99 -5.80 12.64 -17.73
C ASN A 99 -5.50 14.14 -17.48
N GLY A 100 -4.82 14.47 -16.37
CA GLY A 100 -4.40 15.83 -16.03
C GLY A 100 -5.38 16.62 -15.15
N HIS A 101 -6.56 16.08 -14.85
CA HIS A 101 -7.52 16.64 -13.87
C HIS A 101 -8.04 15.56 -12.92
N GLU A 102 -8.73 15.94 -11.87
CA GLU A 102 -9.32 14.98 -10.93
C GLU A 102 -10.45 14.21 -11.58
N MET A 103 -10.37 12.88 -11.52
CA MET A 103 -11.28 11.94 -12.16
C MET A 103 -12.10 11.17 -11.12
N SER A 104 -13.38 10.96 -11.42
CA SER A 104 -14.23 9.98 -10.73
C SER A 104 -13.78 8.54 -11.05
N ASP A 105 -14.26 7.57 -10.25
CA ASP A 105 -13.97 6.15 -10.50
C ASP A 105 -14.43 5.72 -11.90
N ARG A 106 -15.60 6.15 -12.33
CA ARG A 106 -16.15 5.83 -13.66
C ARG A 106 -15.27 6.39 -14.78
N GLU A 107 -14.87 7.65 -14.69
CA GLU A 107 -13.99 8.25 -15.68
C GLU A 107 -12.65 7.53 -15.78
N ILE A 108 -12.08 7.05 -14.66
CA ILE A 108 -10.84 6.27 -14.65
C ILE A 108 -11.04 4.93 -15.37
N VAL A 109 -12.15 4.21 -15.12
CA VAL A 109 -12.50 2.95 -15.79
C VAL A 109 -12.62 3.17 -17.30
N ASP A 110 -13.43 4.13 -17.72
CA ASP A 110 -13.65 4.43 -19.14
C ASP A 110 -12.37 4.88 -19.85
N TYR A 111 -11.55 5.69 -19.19
CA TYR A 111 -10.27 6.14 -19.73
C TYR A 111 -9.24 5.00 -19.83
N CYS A 112 -9.19 4.10 -18.84
CA CYS A 112 -8.36 2.91 -18.89
C CYS A 112 -8.72 2.02 -20.08
N LEU A 113 -10.00 1.71 -20.25
CA LEU A 113 -10.48 0.87 -21.34
C LEU A 113 -10.18 1.48 -22.71
N LYS A 114 -10.39 2.79 -22.86
CA LYS A 114 -10.06 3.54 -24.08
C LYS A 114 -8.56 3.48 -24.39
N LYS A 115 -7.67 3.68 -23.41
CA LYS A 115 -6.20 3.60 -23.60
C LYS A 115 -5.75 2.19 -24.01
N LEU A 116 -6.49 1.17 -23.64
CA LEU A 116 -6.20 -0.23 -23.93
C LEU A 116 -6.93 -0.79 -25.17
N GLU A 117 -7.74 0.00 -25.87
CA GLU A 117 -8.60 -0.44 -26.97
C GLU A 117 -7.83 -1.20 -28.07
N ASN A 118 -6.63 -0.73 -28.42
CA ASN A 118 -5.82 -1.34 -29.49
C ASN A 118 -4.53 -2.00 -28.94
N LYS A 119 -4.52 -2.38 -27.66
CA LYS A 119 -3.36 -3.02 -27.04
C LYS A 119 -3.59 -4.53 -26.96
N THR A 120 -2.56 -5.30 -27.34
CA THR A 120 -2.58 -6.76 -27.27
C THR A 120 -2.31 -7.27 -25.85
N SER A 121 -1.41 -6.61 -25.11
CA SER A 121 -1.16 -6.91 -23.71
C SER A 121 -2.13 -6.13 -22.81
N ARG A 122 -2.73 -6.85 -21.88
CA ARG A 122 -3.56 -6.27 -20.82
C ARG A 122 -2.98 -6.58 -19.44
N ARG A 123 -1.72 -7.03 -19.39
CA ARG A 123 -1.03 -7.34 -18.13
C ARG A 123 -0.92 -6.10 -17.27
N ALA A 124 -1.19 -6.27 -16.00
CA ALA A 124 -1.11 -5.21 -15.01
C ALA A 124 -0.59 -5.77 -13.68
N GLN A 125 -0.11 -4.88 -12.84
CA GLN A 125 0.33 -5.17 -11.49
C GLN A 125 -0.29 -4.17 -10.52
N TYR A 126 -0.88 -4.69 -9.45
CA TYR A 126 -1.21 -3.86 -8.29
C TYR A 126 -0.01 -3.86 -7.35
N LYS A 127 0.65 -2.71 -7.22
CA LYS A 127 1.83 -2.55 -6.38
C LYS A 127 1.48 -1.94 -5.04
N THR A 128 2.10 -2.46 -3.99
CA THR A 128 2.10 -1.88 -2.65
C THR A 128 3.53 -1.52 -2.29
N CYS A 129 3.77 -0.27 -1.98
CA CYS A 129 5.05 0.23 -1.51
C CYS A 129 4.90 0.66 -0.05
N LEU A 130 5.73 0.11 0.83
CA LEU A 130 5.84 0.54 2.22
C LEU A 130 7.17 1.25 2.41
N ALA A 131 7.13 2.47 2.96
CA ALA A 131 8.32 3.14 3.49
C ALA A 131 8.34 2.98 5.01
N VAL A 132 9.50 2.64 5.55
CA VAL A 132 9.76 2.51 6.98
C VAL A 132 10.79 3.56 7.37
N ASN A 133 10.51 4.34 8.41
CA ASN A 133 11.44 5.31 8.96
C ASN A 133 11.65 5.02 10.44
N PHE A 134 12.89 4.70 10.79
CA PHE A 134 13.30 4.39 12.15
C PHE A 134 13.64 5.65 12.97
N PRO A 135 13.62 5.56 14.33
CA PRO A 135 13.96 6.70 15.20
C PRO A 135 15.38 7.22 15.01
N ASP A 136 16.30 6.39 14.54
CA ASP A 136 17.70 6.75 14.27
C ASP A 136 17.91 7.38 12.88
N GLY A 137 16.83 7.60 12.13
CA GLY A 137 16.86 8.23 10.82
C GLY A 137 17.05 7.27 9.65
N ARG A 138 17.28 5.97 9.88
CA ARG A 138 17.32 4.99 8.80
C ARG A 138 15.97 4.89 8.11
N GLU A 139 16.01 4.72 6.79
CA GLU A 139 14.82 4.55 5.96
C GLU A 139 14.99 3.31 5.08
N ASN A 140 13.90 2.57 4.90
CA ASN A 140 13.84 1.44 4.00
C ASN A 140 12.56 1.50 3.19
N VAL A 141 12.60 0.94 1.99
CA VAL A 141 11.45 0.81 1.10
C VAL A 141 11.25 -0.65 0.75
N ILE A 142 10.01 -1.10 0.81
CA ILE A 142 9.62 -2.49 0.63
C ILE A 142 8.47 -2.54 -0.36
N PHE A 143 8.56 -3.49 -1.30
CA PHE A 143 7.52 -3.72 -2.29
C PHE A 143 6.88 -5.08 -2.14
N GLY A 144 5.57 -5.10 -2.42
CA GLY A 144 4.80 -6.28 -2.70
C GLY A 144 3.89 -6.04 -3.89
N GLU A 145 3.71 -7.06 -4.73
CA GLU A 145 3.04 -6.93 -6.01
C GLU A 145 2.04 -8.06 -6.21
N ASN A 146 0.96 -7.75 -6.92
CA ASN A 146 0.01 -8.73 -7.41
C ASN A 146 -0.11 -8.58 -8.93
N SER A 147 0.24 -9.63 -9.65
CA SER A 147 0.08 -9.69 -11.10
C SER A 147 -1.33 -10.09 -11.49
N GLY A 148 -1.80 -9.59 -12.62
CA GLY A 148 -3.10 -9.88 -13.17
C GLY A 148 -3.29 -9.23 -14.53
N VAL A 149 -4.54 -9.12 -14.96
CA VAL A 149 -4.91 -8.49 -16.22
C VAL A 149 -6.06 -7.51 -16.04
N ILE A 150 -6.09 -6.48 -16.87
CA ILE A 150 -7.23 -5.58 -17.00
C ILE A 150 -8.24 -6.20 -17.98
N LEU A 151 -9.46 -6.43 -17.57
CA LEU A 151 -10.53 -6.94 -18.42
C LEU A 151 -10.88 -5.94 -19.53
N THR A 152 -11.54 -6.43 -20.60
CA THR A 152 -12.01 -5.62 -21.72
C THR A 152 -13.29 -4.84 -21.40
N GLU A 153 -14.00 -5.28 -20.38
CA GLU A 153 -15.22 -4.65 -19.85
C GLU A 153 -15.30 -4.87 -18.34
N PRO A 154 -15.98 -4.01 -17.58
CA PRO A 154 -16.20 -4.20 -16.15
C PRO A 154 -17.02 -5.47 -15.90
N ARG A 155 -16.60 -6.31 -14.94
CA ARG A 155 -17.32 -7.55 -14.61
C ARG A 155 -18.50 -7.31 -13.67
N GLU A 156 -18.39 -6.31 -12.80
CA GLU A 156 -19.44 -5.87 -11.88
C GLU A 156 -19.30 -4.37 -11.63
N GLU A 157 -20.41 -3.66 -11.48
CA GLU A 157 -20.35 -2.27 -11.01
C GLU A 157 -19.90 -2.23 -9.54
N SER A 158 -18.75 -1.60 -9.30
CA SER A 158 -18.26 -1.42 -7.94
C SER A 158 -19.11 -0.40 -7.19
N ARG A 159 -19.71 -0.84 -6.10
CA ARG A 159 -20.38 0.06 -5.16
C ARG A 159 -19.40 0.76 -4.20
N LEU A 160 -18.12 0.36 -4.21
CA LEU A 160 -17.10 0.94 -3.35
C LEU A 160 -16.40 2.10 -4.05
N LYS A 161 -16.64 3.30 -3.57
CA LYS A 161 -15.95 4.51 -4.03
C LYS A 161 -14.45 4.44 -3.68
N GLY A 162 -13.63 4.95 -4.58
CA GLY A 162 -12.20 5.08 -4.37
C GLY A 162 -11.34 3.93 -4.88
N MET A 163 -11.94 2.92 -5.54
CA MET A 163 -11.24 1.74 -6.05
C MET A 163 -11.62 1.44 -7.51
N PRO A 164 -11.25 2.29 -8.48
CA PRO A 164 -11.73 2.18 -9.87
C PRO A 164 -11.34 0.86 -10.55
N PHE A 165 -10.15 0.32 -10.28
CA PHE A 165 -9.69 -0.93 -10.89
C PHE A 165 -10.33 -2.20 -10.32
N ARG A 166 -11.15 -2.08 -9.27
CA ARG A 166 -11.86 -3.21 -8.67
C ARG A 166 -12.72 -3.98 -9.67
N GLU A 167 -13.29 -3.27 -10.63
CA GLU A 167 -14.17 -3.82 -11.66
C GLU A 167 -13.42 -4.44 -12.83
N LEU A 168 -12.12 -4.15 -12.97
CA LEU A 168 -11.32 -4.48 -14.13
C LEU A 168 -10.17 -5.44 -13.84
N PHE A 169 -9.65 -5.47 -12.60
CA PHE A 169 -8.44 -6.22 -12.31
C PHE A 169 -8.74 -7.67 -11.92
N PHE A 170 -8.35 -8.56 -12.79
CA PHE A 170 -8.61 -9.99 -12.74
C PHE A 170 -7.32 -10.79 -12.54
N VAL A 171 -7.37 -11.86 -11.75
CA VAL A 171 -6.26 -12.77 -11.45
C VAL A 171 -6.50 -14.11 -12.18
N PRO A 172 -5.88 -14.32 -13.34
CA PRO A 172 -6.12 -15.52 -14.16
C PRO A 172 -5.78 -16.83 -13.45
N GLU A 173 -4.75 -16.83 -12.61
CA GLU A 173 -4.29 -18.00 -11.85
C GLU A 173 -5.35 -18.57 -10.91
N LEU A 174 -6.27 -17.75 -10.46
CA LEU A 174 -7.36 -18.12 -9.56
C LEU A 174 -8.75 -18.05 -10.22
N ASP A 175 -8.82 -17.60 -11.45
CA ASP A 175 -10.07 -17.33 -12.19
C ASP A 175 -11.04 -16.40 -11.40
N MET A 176 -10.50 -15.36 -10.74
CA MET A 176 -11.23 -14.48 -9.85
C MET A 176 -10.86 -13.02 -10.03
N MET A 177 -11.79 -12.12 -9.70
CA MET A 177 -11.45 -10.71 -9.54
C MET A 177 -10.55 -10.52 -8.32
N PHE A 178 -9.56 -9.63 -8.42
CA PHE A 178 -8.61 -9.40 -7.34
C PHE A 178 -9.27 -9.06 -6.00
N HIS A 179 -10.37 -8.32 -6.03
CA HIS A 179 -11.10 -7.99 -4.81
C HIS A 179 -11.79 -9.19 -4.13
N GLU A 180 -12.09 -10.25 -4.89
CA GLU A 180 -12.60 -11.51 -4.36
C GLU A 180 -11.46 -12.31 -3.73
N VAL A 181 -10.30 -12.39 -4.44
CA VAL A 181 -9.08 -13.02 -3.91
C VAL A 181 -8.67 -12.43 -2.56
N ARG A 182 -8.76 -11.10 -2.39
CA ARG A 182 -8.44 -10.43 -1.13
C ARG A 182 -9.33 -10.84 0.04
N LYS A 183 -10.53 -11.32 -0.22
CA LYS A 183 -11.46 -11.79 0.83
C LYS A 183 -11.25 -13.25 1.21
N LEU A 184 -10.55 -14.02 0.37
CA LEU A 184 -10.28 -15.42 0.66
C LEU A 184 -9.27 -15.57 1.81
N PRO A 185 -9.46 -16.53 2.70
CA PRO A 185 -8.43 -16.97 3.63
C PRO A 185 -7.15 -17.41 2.89
N LYS A 186 -5.98 -17.20 3.48
CA LYS A 186 -4.68 -17.57 2.86
C LYS A 186 -4.65 -19.04 2.40
N SER A 187 -5.26 -19.94 3.16
CA SER A 187 -5.37 -21.37 2.84
C SER A 187 -6.19 -21.70 1.58
N MET A 188 -7.07 -20.80 1.14
CA MET A 188 -7.94 -20.97 -0.03
C MET A 188 -7.40 -20.30 -1.30
N ARG A 189 -6.22 -19.69 -1.26
CA ARG A 189 -5.64 -18.94 -2.39
C ARG A 189 -4.65 -19.77 -3.21
N SER A 190 -4.60 -21.09 -3.04
CA SER A 190 -3.72 -21.99 -3.84
C SER A 190 -2.26 -21.53 -3.91
N GLY A 191 -1.72 -20.97 -2.82
CA GLY A 191 -0.36 -20.43 -2.77
C GLY A 191 -0.22 -18.96 -3.25
N TYR A 192 -1.27 -18.36 -3.78
CA TYR A 192 -1.26 -16.94 -4.17
C TYR A 192 -1.15 -16.04 -2.94
N GLN A 193 -0.09 -15.24 -2.89
CA GLN A 193 0.13 -14.27 -1.82
C GLN A 193 -0.31 -12.88 -2.23
N LEU A 194 -0.94 -12.17 -1.32
CA LEU A 194 -1.29 -10.77 -1.56
C LEU A 194 -0.05 -9.86 -1.40
N GLY A 195 0.15 -8.93 -2.34
CA GLY A 195 1.31 -8.05 -2.34
C GLY A 195 1.46 -7.26 -1.04
N HIS A 196 0.35 -6.79 -0.45
CA HIS A 196 0.42 -6.11 0.84
C HIS A 196 0.85 -7.05 1.98
N GLU A 197 0.45 -8.34 1.97
CA GLU A 197 0.91 -9.33 2.95
C GLU A 197 2.42 -9.58 2.80
N ILE A 198 2.91 -9.73 1.57
CA ILE A 198 4.35 -9.86 1.27
C ILE A 198 5.12 -8.65 1.79
N ALA A 199 4.62 -7.44 1.51
CA ALA A 199 5.28 -6.22 1.97
C ALA A 199 5.31 -6.12 3.50
N ILE A 200 4.24 -6.52 4.18
CA ILE A 200 4.14 -6.53 5.63
C ILE A 200 5.08 -7.57 6.25
N GLU A 201 5.12 -8.79 5.72
CA GLU A 201 6.05 -9.85 6.19
C GLU A 201 7.51 -9.37 6.11
N LYS A 202 7.92 -8.80 4.98
CA LYS A 202 9.28 -8.22 4.82
C LYS A 202 9.53 -7.06 5.77
N CYS A 203 8.51 -6.21 5.99
CA CYS A 203 8.59 -5.08 6.90
C CYS A 203 8.76 -5.53 8.35
N ALA A 204 8.04 -6.55 8.78
CA ALA A 204 8.15 -7.12 10.12
C ALA A 204 9.55 -7.71 10.37
N THR A 205 10.08 -8.49 9.41
CA THR A 205 11.46 -9.01 9.48
C THR A 205 12.49 -7.89 9.62
N LEU A 206 12.36 -6.82 8.81
CA LEU A 206 13.24 -5.65 8.89
C LEU A 206 13.20 -4.99 10.28
N ILE A 207 12.02 -4.90 10.90
CA ILE A 207 11.85 -4.32 12.23
C ILE A 207 12.50 -5.18 13.30
N GLU A 208 12.37 -6.50 13.20
CA GLU A 208 13.04 -7.45 14.11
C GLU A 208 14.56 -7.35 14.02
N GLU A 209 15.12 -7.33 12.81
CA GLU A 209 16.55 -7.14 12.57
C GLU A 209 17.06 -5.83 13.19
N HIS A 210 16.30 -4.75 13.00
CA HIS A 210 16.63 -3.46 13.61
C HIS A 210 16.63 -3.52 15.15
N ALA A 211 15.68 -4.22 15.75
CA ALA A 211 15.61 -4.37 17.21
C ALA A 211 16.79 -5.18 17.76
N MET A 212 17.21 -6.25 17.06
CA MET A 212 18.38 -7.07 17.44
C MET A 212 19.68 -6.27 17.39
N LEU A 213 19.88 -5.47 16.34
CA LEU A 213 21.08 -4.62 16.20
C LEU A 213 21.20 -3.62 17.35
N ARG A 214 20.08 -3.01 17.81
CA ARG A 214 20.07 -2.08 18.93
C ARG A 214 20.40 -2.76 20.26
N SER A 215 19.97 -4.02 20.44
CA SER A 215 20.27 -4.80 21.65
C SER A 215 21.74 -5.16 21.74
N SER A 216 22.42 -5.36 20.60
CA SER A 216 23.85 -5.72 20.53
C SER A 216 24.79 -4.51 20.74
N THR A 217 24.30 -3.28 20.63
CA THR A 217 25.11 -2.05 20.72
C THR A 217 25.10 -1.43 22.13
N VAL A 218 24.36 -2.03 23.07
CA VAL A 218 24.22 -1.57 24.48
C VAL A 218 25.06 -2.42 25.43
N VAL A 219 26.18 -2.99 24.99
CA VAL A 219 27.16 -3.70 25.83
C VAL A 219 28.43 -2.85 26.00
#